data_1cd9a62bfff767b2d2984bbfa00d988d
#
_entry.id   1cd9a62bfff767b2d2984bbfa00d988d
#
_cell.length_a   1.000
_cell.length_b   1.000
_cell.length_c   1.000
_cell.angle_alpha   90.00
_cell.angle_beta   90.00
_cell.angle_gamma   90.00
#
_symmetry.space_group_name_H-M   'P 1'
#
loop_
_entity.id
_entity.type
_entity.pdbx_description
1 polymer ?
#
loop_
_entity_poly.entity_id
_entity_poly.type
_entity_poly.pdbx_seq_one_letter_code
_entity_poly.pdbx_strand_id
1 'polypeptide(L)'
;MMIPKDTKVYDHIPDDTEMIRNDTKKCNDIGEVRKEIDRIDDMIVKLIAERGQYVKQAAGFKKNSDDVKAPDRVEKVIAGVRAKAELYGADSDIAEAVYRTMINCFIGAETIEFNSKKEV
;
A
#
# COMPACT_ATOMS: atom_id res chain seq x y z
N MET A 1 10.76 -11.93 -18.84
CA MET A 1 10.37 -11.65 -19.00
C MET A 1 10.15 -11.21 -18.91
N MET A 2 9.93 -11.06 -18.63
CA MET A 2 9.43 -10.43 -18.45
C MET A 2 8.70 -10.40 -18.53
N ILE A 3 8.08 -10.48 -18.13
CA ILE A 3 7.13 -10.36 -18.47
C ILE A 3 7.17 -9.73 -19.25
N PRO A 4 7.17 -9.73 -19.54
CA PRO A 4 7.09 -9.13 -20.18
C PRO A 4 6.86 -8.32 -20.49
N LYS A 5 7.05 -7.91 -20.70
CA LYS A 5 6.53 -7.23 -20.84
C LYS A 5 5.60 -7.17 -21.13
N ASP A 6 5.29 -7.77 -21.11
CA ASP A 6 4.34 -7.82 -21.19
C ASP A 6 3.67 -7.91 -20.53
N THR A 7 3.93 -7.85 -20.29
CA THR A 7 3.09 -8.06 -19.62
C THR A 7 1.69 -7.84 -19.61
N LYS A 8 1.11 -8.62 -20.10
CA LYS A 8 -0.32 -8.62 -20.20
C LYS A 8 -1.04 -8.45 -18.90
N VAL A 9 -0.35 -8.78 -17.83
CA VAL A 9 -0.89 -8.58 -16.49
C VAL A 9 -1.32 -7.14 -16.26
N TYR A 10 -0.76 -6.23 -16.99
CA TYR A 10 -1.00 -4.81 -16.77
C TYR A 10 -2.06 -4.21 -17.67
N ASP A 11 -2.63 -5.01 -18.56
CA ASP A 11 -3.56 -4.49 -19.54
C ASP A 11 -4.85 -3.96 -18.91
N HIS A 12 -5.25 -4.52 -17.78
CA HIS A 12 -6.49 -4.12 -17.11
C HIS A 12 -6.27 -3.07 -16.04
N ILE A 13 -5.04 -2.61 -15.88
CA ILE A 13 -4.70 -1.64 -14.85
C ILE A 13 -5.17 -0.26 -15.29
N PRO A 14 -5.80 0.53 -14.39
CA PRO A 14 -6.27 1.87 -14.76
C PRO A 14 -5.14 2.76 -15.25
N ASP A 15 -5.49 3.74 -16.06
CA ASP A 15 -4.51 4.62 -16.70
C ASP A 15 -3.60 5.32 -15.73
N ASP A 16 -4.10 5.68 -14.55
CA ASP A 16 -3.29 6.39 -13.58
C ASP A 16 -2.13 5.56 -13.07
N THR A 17 -2.18 4.23 -13.21
CA THR A 17 -1.05 3.39 -12.84
C THR A 17 0.11 3.51 -13.81
N GLU A 18 -0.12 4.11 -14.97
CA GLU A 18 0.99 4.36 -15.89
C GLU A 18 1.98 5.36 -15.29
N MET A 19 1.55 6.13 -14.30
CA MET A 19 2.43 7.02 -13.58
C MET A 19 3.34 6.27 -12.61
N ILE A 20 2.98 5.03 -12.29
CA ILE A 20 3.73 4.17 -11.38
C ILE A 20 4.41 3.09 -12.21
N ARG A 21 5.63 3.38 -12.61
CA ARG A 21 6.32 2.52 -13.56
C ARG A 21 7.39 1.70 -12.87
N ASN A 22 7.57 0.49 -13.40
CA ASN A 22 8.64 -0.38 -12.98
C ASN A 22 9.97 0.04 -13.53
N ASP A 23 9.95 0.65 -14.70
CA ASP A 23 11.19 1.05 -15.36
C ASP A 23 11.57 2.44 -14.87
N THR A 24 12.81 2.57 -14.44
CA THR A 24 13.33 3.84 -13.98
C THR A 24 14.17 4.46 -15.10
N LYS A 25 14.21 5.77 -15.14
CA LYS A 25 15.10 6.43 -16.06
C LYS A 25 16.49 6.54 -15.45
N LYS A 26 17.49 6.60 -16.29
CA LYS A 26 18.85 6.77 -15.81
C LYS A 26 19.08 8.25 -15.53
N CYS A 27 19.45 8.55 -14.29
CA CYS A 27 19.70 9.92 -13.88
C CYS A 27 21.18 10.24 -13.96
N ASN A 28 21.49 11.51 -14.16
CA ASN A 28 22.87 11.95 -14.33
C ASN A 28 23.51 12.42 -13.03
N ASP A 29 22.71 12.81 -12.05
CA ASP A 29 23.24 13.27 -10.77
C ASP A 29 22.23 12.99 -9.67
N ILE A 30 22.68 13.23 -8.42
CA ILE A 30 21.85 12.93 -7.26
C ILE A 30 20.61 13.82 -7.20
N GLY A 31 20.68 15.02 -7.75
CA GLY A 31 19.53 15.92 -7.77
C GLY A 31 18.40 15.35 -8.61
N GLU A 32 18.74 14.77 -9.76
CA GLU A 32 17.73 14.13 -10.61
C GLU A 32 17.12 12.91 -9.92
N VAL A 33 17.96 12.12 -9.27
CA VAL A 33 17.46 10.96 -8.53
C VAL A 33 16.46 11.39 -7.47
N ARG A 34 16.80 12.43 -6.72
CA ARG A 34 15.93 12.90 -5.63
C ARG A 34 14.62 13.46 -6.16
N LYS A 35 14.65 14.10 -7.32
CA LYS A 35 13.41 14.57 -7.94
C LYS A 35 12.47 13.41 -8.25
N GLU A 36 13.01 12.31 -8.77
CA GLU A 36 12.19 11.15 -9.08
C GLU A 36 11.65 10.50 -7.80
N ILE A 37 12.47 10.43 -6.76
CA ILE A 37 12.02 9.91 -5.47
C ILE A 37 10.90 10.79 -4.92
N ASP A 38 11.07 12.11 -4.96
CA ASP A 38 10.05 13.03 -4.46
C ASP A 38 8.73 12.87 -5.22
N ARG A 39 8.81 12.67 -6.53
CA ARG A 39 7.62 12.44 -7.35
C ARG A 39 6.90 11.17 -6.90
N ILE A 40 7.67 10.12 -6.66
CA ILE A 40 7.09 8.85 -6.21
C ILE A 40 6.50 8.99 -4.81
N ASP A 41 7.20 9.69 -3.92
CA ASP A 41 6.70 9.90 -2.56
C ASP A 41 5.37 10.63 -2.58
N ASP A 42 5.21 11.62 -3.45
CA ASP A 42 3.95 12.33 -3.59
C ASP A 42 2.82 11.36 -3.93
N MET A 43 3.06 10.43 -4.85
CA MET A 43 2.07 9.42 -5.21
C MET A 43 1.79 8.46 -4.07
N ILE A 44 2.83 8.02 -3.38
CA ILE A 44 2.67 7.10 -2.26
C ILE A 44 1.79 7.73 -1.17
N VAL A 45 2.06 8.99 -0.82
CA VAL A 45 1.29 9.66 0.23
C VAL A 45 -0.17 9.82 -0.19
N LYS A 46 -0.40 10.18 -1.45
CA LYS A 46 -1.78 10.27 -1.96
C LYS A 46 -2.49 8.93 -1.88
N LEU A 47 -1.80 7.84 -2.20
CA LEU A 47 -2.38 6.51 -2.13
C LEU A 47 -2.63 6.06 -0.70
N ILE A 48 -1.74 6.43 0.22
CA ILE A 48 -1.96 6.16 1.64
C ILE A 48 -3.22 6.89 2.12
N ALA A 49 -3.41 8.12 1.70
CA ALA A 49 -4.60 8.89 2.06
C ALA A 49 -5.87 8.21 1.54
N GLU A 50 -5.85 7.79 0.29
CA GLU A 50 -7.00 7.11 -0.31
C GLU A 50 -7.27 5.78 0.40
N ARG A 51 -6.20 5.01 0.64
CA ARG A 51 -6.34 3.75 1.35
C ARG A 51 -6.95 3.96 2.73
N GLY A 52 -6.52 5.04 3.41
CA GLY A 52 -7.05 5.38 4.72
C GLY A 52 -8.55 5.65 4.72
N GLN A 53 -9.04 6.27 3.64
CA GLN A 53 -10.48 6.52 3.54
C GLN A 53 -11.25 5.21 3.46
N TYR A 54 -10.74 4.22 2.73
CA TYR A 54 -11.39 2.93 2.63
C TYR A 54 -11.26 2.13 3.92
N VAL A 55 -10.12 2.23 4.60
CA VAL A 55 -9.96 1.60 5.91
C VAL A 55 -10.98 2.17 6.88
N LYS A 56 -11.21 3.48 6.83
CA LYS A 56 -12.19 4.11 7.69
C LYS A 56 -13.61 3.60 7.39
N GLN A 57 -13.94 3.43 6.12
CA GLN A 57 -15.23 2.85 5.75
C GLN A 57 -15.36 1.42 6.24
N ALA A 58 -14.28 0.64 6.11
CA ALA A 58 -14.28 -0.73 6.58
C ALA A 58 -14.54 -0.80 8.08
N ALA A 59 -14.00 0.15 8.84
CA ALA A 59 -14.19 0.19 10.29
C ALA A 59 -15.67 0.31 10.65
N GLY A 60 -16.47 0.96 9.82
CA GLY A 60 -17.90 1.10 10.05
C GLY A 60 -18.66 -0.21 10.02
N PHE A 61 -18.06 -1.26 9.43
CA PHE A 61 -18.66 -2.59 9.39
C PHE A 61 -18.15 -3.52 10.50
N LYS A 62 -17.20 -3.04 11.30
CA LYS A 62 -16.63 -3.86 12.37
C LYS A 62 -17.58 -3.92 13.55
N LYS A 63 -17.67 -5.08 14.19
CA LYS A 63 -18.63 -5.30 15.28
C LYS A 63 -17.98 -5.32 16.65
N ASN A 64 -16.68 -5.62 16.71
CA ASN A 64 -15.98 -5.68 17.99
C ASN A 64 -14.50 -5.42 17.75
N SER A 65 -13.73 -5.34 18.84
CA SER A 65 -12.31 -5.00 18.74
C SER A 65 -11.51 -6.07 18.02
N ASP A 66 -11.94 -7.32 18.06
CA ASP A 66 -11.24 -8.39 17.33
C ASP A 66 -11.42 -8.20 15.83
N ASP A 67 -12.59 -7.73 15.40
CA ASP A 67 -12.80 -7.42 13.98
C ASP A 67 -11.86 -6.31 13.52
N VAL A 68 -11.58 -5.34 14.38
CA VAL A 68 -10.66 -4.25 14.04
C VAL A 68 -9.26 -4.81 13.79
N LYS A 69 -8.80 -5.73 14.62
CA LYS A 69 -7.48 -6.31 14.48
C LYS A 69 -7.38 -7.24 13.26
N ALA A 70 -8.43 -8.00 13.01
CA ALA A 70 -8.57 -8.87 11.85
C ALA A 70 -7.26 -9.58 11.44
N PRO A 71 -6.67 -10.41 12.31
CA PRO A 71 -5.34 -10.97 12.03
C PRO A 71 -5.27 -11.81 10.76
N ASP A 72 -6.33 -12.52 10.42
CA ASP A 72 -6.35 -13.33 9.20
C ASP A 72 -6.30 -12.43 7.96
N ARG A 73 -7.01 -11.32 8.00
CA ARG A 73 -6.99 -10.36 6.90
C ARG A 73 -5.60 -9.75 6.74
N VAL A 74 -4.96 -9.44 7.87
CA VAL A 74 -3.60 -8.86 7.84
C VAL A 74 -2.65 -9.81 7.11
N GLU A 75 -2.69 -11.10 7.45
CA GLU A 75 -1.77 -12.05 6.82
C GLU A 75 -2.08 -12.23 5.34
N LYS A 76 -3.34 -12.17 4.95
CA LYS A 76 -3.70 -12.20 3.53
C LYS A 76 -3.14 -11.00 2.78
N VAL A 77 -3.25 -9.83 3.38
CA VAL A 77 -2.71 -8.62 2.75
C VAL A 77 -1.20 -8.73 2.61
N ILE A 78 -0.52 -9.20 3.65
CA ILE A 78 0.93 -9.34 3.61
C ILE A 78 1.36 -10.32 2.52
N ALA A 79 0.69 -11.47 2.43
CA ALA A 79 1.00 -12.44 1.39
C ALA A 79 0.82 -11.81 0.00
N GLY A 80 -0.24 -11.06 -0.20
CA GLY A 80 -0.48 -10.37 -1.47
C GLY A 80 0.56 -9.31 -1.76
N VAL A 81 0.97 -8.58 -0.74
CA VAL A 81 2.00 -7.54 -0.89
C VAL A 81 3.33 -8.16 -1.30
N ARG A 82 3.70 -9.28 -0.68
CA ARG A 82 4.94 -9.95 -1.03
C ARG A 82 4.91 -10.44 -2.48
N ALA A 83 3.79 -11.02 -2.90
CA ALA A 83 3.64 -11.50 -4.27
C ALA A 83 3.73 -10.35 -5.27
N LYS A 84 3.09 -9.23 -4.96
CA LYS A 84 3.15 -8.05 -5.84
C LYS A 84 4.55 -7.46 -5.87
N ALA A 85 5.25 -7.45 -4.74
CA ALA A 85 6.62 -6.97 -4.71
C ALA A 85 7.47 -7.77 -5.68
N GLU A 86 7.36 -9.09 -5.65
CA GLU A 86 8.11 -9.92 -6.56
C GLU A 86 7.73 -9.64 -8.02
N LEU A 87 6.44 -9.49 -8.27
CA LEU A 87 5.95 -9.21 -9.62
C LEU A 87 6.52 -7.90 -10.16
N TYR A 88 6.61 -6.88 -9.33
CA TYR A 88 7.05 -5.56 -9.75
C TYR A 88 8.54 -5.32 -9.56
N GLY A 89 9.28 -6.32 -9.09
CA GLY A 89 10.72 -6.18 -8.91
C GLY A 89 11.13 -5.42 -7.66
N ALA A 90 10.26 -5.39 -6.66
CA ALA A 90 10.57 -4.76 -5.38
C ALA A 90 11.07 -5.82 -4.40
N ASP A 91 11.76 -5.36 -3.37
CA ASP A 91 12.19 -6.23 -2.28
C ASP A 91 10.98 -6.58 -1.42
N SER A 92 10.62 -7.87 -1.37
CA SER A 92 9.42 -8.30 -0.67
C SER A 92 9.53 -8.10 0.84
N ASP A 93 10.75 -8.16 1.39
CA ASP A 93 10.92 -7.93 2.83
C ASP A 93 10.70 -6.46 3.18
N ILE A 94 11.17 -5.55 2.34
CA ILE A 94 10.93 -4.13 2.54
C ILE A 94 9.44 -3.83 2.41
N ALA A 95 8.81 -4.38 1.37
CA ALA A 95 7.38 -4.15 1.15
C ALA A 95 6.56 -4.66 2.34
N GLU A 96 6.91 -5.84 2.86
CA GLU A 96 6.22 -6.38 4.02
C GLU A 96 6.41 -5.49 5.24
N ALA A 97 7.64 -5.04 5.51
CA ALA A 97 7.92 -4.20 6.68
C ALA A 97 7.10 -2.90 6.63
N VAL A 98 7.04 -2.28 5.45
CA VAL A 98 6.27 -1.05 5.27
C VAL A 98 4.79 -1.31 5.52
N TYR A 99 4.26 -2.39 4.95
CA TYR A 99 2.84 -2.68 5.08
C TYR A 99 2.46 -3.08 6.50
N ARG A 100 3.29 -3.86 7.18
CA ARG A 100 2.98 -4.21 8.58
C ARG A 100 2.94 -2.97 9.46
N THR A 101 3.88 -2.06 9.26
CA THR A 101 3.90 -0.82 10.03
C THR A 101 2.65 0.01 9.73
N MET A 102 2.33 0.17 8.45
CA MET A 102 1.16 0.96 8.06
C MET A 102 -0.12 0.34 8.62
N ILE A 103 -0.29 -0.97 8.46
CA ILE A 103 -1.49 -1.66 8.95
C ILE A 103 -1.61 -1.50 10.47
N ASN A 104 -0.50 -1.67 11.19
CA ASN A 104 -0.54 -1.53 12.64
C ASN A 104 -0.92 -0.12 13.07
N CYS A 105 -0.44 0.88 12.34
CA CYS A 105 -0.81 2.27 12.64
C CYS A 105 -2.30 2.51 12.40
N PHE A 106 -2.85 1.96 11.32
CA PHE A 106 -4.28 2.10 11.05
C PHE A 106 -5.13 1.35 12.07
N ILE A 107 -4.70 0.15 12.47
CA ILE A 107 -5.40 -0.61 13.50
C ILE A 107 -5.44 0.18 14.81
N GLY A 108 -4.32 0.81 15.17
CA GLY A 108 -4.26 1.65 16.36
C GLY A 108 -5.28 2.79 16.30
N ALA A 109 -5.32 3.48 15.17
CA ALA A 109 -6.25 4.59 15.00
C ALA A 109 -7.70 4.11 15.01
N GLU A 110 -7.99 2.98 14.33
CA GLU A 110 -9.32 2.40 14.33
C GLU A 110 -9.77 2.00 15.73
N THR A 111 -8.85 1.44 16.51
CA THR A 111 -9.16 0.99 17.85
C THR A 111 -9.54 2.18 18.75
N ILE A 112 -8.79 3.27 18.64
CA ILE A 112 -9.09 4.47 19.42
C ILE A 112 -10.47 5.00 19.04
N GLU A 113 -10.75 5.09 17.76
CA GLU A 113 -12.04 5.58 17.29
C GLU A 113 -13.19 4.67 17.70
N PHE A 114 -13.00 3.36 17.59
CA PHE A 114 -13.99 2.37 17.97
C PHE A 114 -14.33 2.50 19.46
N ASN A 115 -13.31 2.63 20.31
CA ASN A 115 -13.51 2.77 21.73
C ASN A 115 -14.21 4.08 22.11
N SER A 116 -13.87 5.16 21.41
CA SER A 116 -14.53 6.44 21.63
C SER A 116 -16.01 6.36 21.35
N LYS A 117 -16.40 5.73 20.24
CA LYS A 117 -17.81 5.58 19.89
C LYS A 117 -18.54 4.71 20.89
N LYS A 118 -17.86 3.69 21.40
CA LYS A 118 -18.45 2.78 22.35
C LYS A 118 -18.77 3.47 23.67
N GLU A 119 -18.01 4.48 24.02
CA GLU A 119 -18.19 5.20 25.27
C GLU A 119 -19.32 6.22 25.20
N VAL A 120 -19.78 6.53 24.02
CA VAL A 120 -20.90 7.45 23.83
C VAL A 120 -22.22 6.73 24.03
#